data_d6df18e237e712d4d57df179e9a9620e
#
_entry.id   d6df18e237e712d4d57df179e9a9620e
#
_cell.length_a   1.000
_cell.length_b   1.000
_cell.length_c   1.000
_cell.angle_alpha   90.00
_cell.angle_beta   90.00
_cell.angle_gamma   90.00
#
_symmetry.space_group_name_H-M   'P 1'
#
loop_
_entity.id
_entity.type
_entity.pdbx_description
1 polymer ?
#
loop_
_entity_poly.entity_id
_entity_poly.type
_entity_poly.pdbx_seq_one_letter_code
_entity_poly.pdbx_strand_id
1 'polypeptide(L)'
;MATTNSTIEKIAPMFTDLLIKKIECLKTDWQKPWIASLEQGLPRNIRGTVYNGGNVLMLLFYTEFMKFTLPVFLTFNQAKEEDLSVCKGARSFPVYYWFKFVVHKETKKTIKYEEYRKLPATEQENYRVIPQMKYYNVFNIDQTDFAGKYPERYERMKKGEQPEDYSDGMIYEALDELVYLQNWYCPIKVQYSDSAYYSPSSDHIVCPQR
;
A
#
# COMPACT_ATOMS: atom_id res chain seq x y z
N MET A 1 -26.81 -0.81 3.80
CA MET A 1 -25.35 -0.58 3.58
C MET A 1 -24.60 -1.33 4.68
N ALA A 2 -23.56 -2.11 4.33
CA ALA A 2 -22.73 -2.76 5.35
C ALA A 2 -22.05 -1.67 6.19
N THR A 3 -22.12 -1.79 7.50
CA THR A 3 -21.45 -0.88 8.43
C THR A 3 -19.96 -1.19 8.44
N THR A 4 -19.10 -0.24 8.84
CA THR A 4 -17.65 -0.45 9.00
C THR A 4 -17.35 -1.68 9.86
N ASN A 5 -18.10 -1.90 10.94
CA ASN A 5 -17.94 -3.07 11.81
C ASN A 5 -18.20 -4.38 11.06
N SER A 6 -19.25 -4.47 10.25
CA SER A 6 -19.52 -5.69 9.47
C SER A 6 -18.46 -5.95 8.38
N THR A 7 -17.79 -4.92 7.90
CA THR A 7 -16.66 -5.08 6.98
C THR A 7 -15.42 -5.61 7.70
N ILE A 8 -15.11 -5.07 8.89
CA ILE A 8 -13.99 -5.53 9.71
C ILE A 8 -14.18 -7.00 10.09
N GLU A 9 -15.35 -7.39 10.57
CA GLU A 9 -15.66 -8.77 10.95
C GLU A 9 -15.43 -9.78 9.82
N LYS A 10 -15.64 -9.37 8.58
CA LYS A 10 -15.43 -10.23 7.40
C LYS A 10 -13.96 -10.37 7.00
N ILE A 11 -13.18 -9.32 7.11
CA ILE A 11 -11.79 -9.32 6.61
C ILE A 11 -10.75 -9.59 7.70
N ALA A 12 -11.03 -9.22 8.96
CA ALA A 12 -10.09 -9.36 10.06
C ALA A 12 -9.56 -10.80 10.25
N PRO A 13 -10.39 -11.86 10.18
CA PRO A 13 -9.88 -13.22 10.31
C PRO A 13 -8.79 -13.56 9.29
N MET A 14 -8.97 -13.19 8.03
CA MET A 14 -7.98 -13.47 6.98
C MET A 14 -6.65 -12.73 7.24
N PHE A 15 -6.71 -11.50 7.70
CA PHE A 15 -5.53 -10.71 8.07
C PHE A 15 -4.84 -11.30 9.30
N THR A 16 -5.61 -11.65 10.33
CA THR A 16 -5.09 -12.25 11.57
C THR A 16 -4.41 -13.58 11.29
N ASP A 17 -5.05 -14.47 10.54
CA ASP A 17 -4.49 -15.77 10.17
C ASP A 17 -3.18 -15.63 9.40
N LEU A 18 -3.10 -14.67 8.47
CA LEU A 18 -1.89 -14.41 7.70
C LEU A 18 -0.75 -13.89 8.59
N LEU A 19 -1.07 -12.99 9.54
CA LEU A 19 -0.10 -12.47 10.52
C LEU A 19 0.40 -13.57 11.44
N ILE A 20 -0.49 -14.41 11.97
CA ILE A 20 -0.12 -15.54 12.84
C ILE A 20 0.84 -16.47 12.10
N LYS A 21 0.50 -16.87 10.89
CA LYS A 21 1.36 -17.73 10.05
C LYS A 21 2.73 -17.09 9.82
N LYS A 22 2.78 -15.77 9.55
CA LYS A 22 4.05 -15.06 9.37
C LYS A 22 4.87 -15.07 10.65
N ILE A 23 4.27 -14.78 11.79
CA ILE A 23 4.94 -14.80 13.11
C ILE A 23 5.48 -16.21 13.42
N GLU A 24 4.71 -17.24 13.14
CA GLU A 24 5.13 -18.64 13.34
C GLU A 24 6.34 -19.00 12.48
N CYS A 25 6.35 -18.58 11.22
CA CYS A 25 7.51 -18.76 10.33
C CYS A 25 8.74 -18.00 10.81
N LEU A 26 8.58 -16.83 11.45
CA LEU A 26 9.68 -15.99 11.91
C LEU A 26 10.32 -16.47 13.23
N LYS A 27 9.72 -17.43 13.94
CA LYS A 27 10.30 -17.97 15.19
C LYS A 27 11.65 -18.66 14.97
N THR A 28 11.95 -19.11 13.76
CA THR A 28 13.17 -19.84 13.40
C THR A 28 14.22 -18.97 12.74
N ASP A 29 13.83 -17.87 12.11
CA ASP A 29 14.79 -17.04 11.38
C ASP A 29 14.24 -15.59 11.26
N TRP A 30 14.67 -14.74 12.19
CA TRP A 30 14.31 -13.32 12.18
C TRP A 30 15.14 -12.60 11.10
N GLN A 31 14.71 -12.71 9.85
CA GLN A 31 15.15 -11.80 8.80
C GLN A 31 14.11 -10.70 8.63
N LYS A 32 14.55 -9.48 8.34
CA LYS A 32 13.66 -8.35 8.08
C LYS A 32 12.79 -8.67 6.84
N PRO A 33 11.53 -9.12 7.01
CA PRO A 33 10.75 -9.70 5.89
C PRO A 33 10.42 -8.68 4.80
N TRP A 34 10.49 -7.39 5.12
CA TRP A 34 10.26 -6.30 4.16
C TRP A 34 11.45 -5.97 3.27
N ILE A 35 12.65 -6.47 3.54
CA ILE A 35 13.84 -6.19 2.72
C ILE A 35 13.93 -7.15 1.53
N ALA A 36 13.68 -8.44 1.74
CA ALA A 36 13.72 -9.43 0.67
C ALA A 36 12.63 -9.24 -0.40
N SER A 37 11.48 -8.66 -0.03
CA SER A 37 10.38 -8.43 -0.97
C SER A 37 10.50 -7.13 -1.78
N LEU A 38 11.45 -6.27 -1.46
CA LEU A 38 11.65 -5.00 -2.19
C LEU A 38 12.30 -5.18 -3.55
N GLU A 39 12.99 -6.29 -3.80
CA GLU A 39 13.56 -6.59 -5.12
C GLU A 39 12.50 -6.67 -6.23
N GLN A 40 11.28 -7.05 -5.88
CA GLN A 40 10.15 -7.13 -6.81
C GLN A 40 9.25 -5.89 -6.78
N GLY A 41 9.61 -4.89 -5.97
CA GLY A 41 8.86 -3.66 -5.75
C GLY A 41 7.67 -3.81 -4.80
N LEU A 42 7.01 -2.68 -4.51
CA LEU A 42 5.84 -2.65 -3.64
C LEU A 42 4.60 -3.26 -4.33
N PRO A 43 3.68 -3.84 -3.56
CA PRO A 43 2.42 -4.32 -4.08
C PRO A 43 1.67 -3.22 -4.83
N ARG A 44 1.30 -3.52 -6.07
CA ARG A 44 0.62 -2.58 -6.97
C ARG A 44 -0.51 -3.27 -7.71
N ASN A 45 -1.45 -2.48 -8.21
CA ASN A 45 -2.46 -3.03 -9.10
C ASN A 45 -1.89 -3.18 -10.53
N ILE A 46 -2.63 -3.86 -11.41
CA ILE A 46 -2.21 -4.11 -12.81
C ILE A 46 -2.00 -2.81 -13.61
N ARG A 47 -2.56 -1.68 -13.16
CA ARG A 47 -2.40 -0.35 -13.74
C ARG A 47 -1.20 0.42 -13.18
N GLY A 48 -0.42 -0.19 -12.27
CA GLY A 48 0.78 0.41 -11.67
C GLY A 48 0.53 1.18 -10.36
N THR A 49 -0.73 1.39 -9.94
CA THR A 49 -1.01 2.09 -8.69
C THR A 49 -0.57 1.25 -7.48
N VAL A 50 0.32 1.80 -6.68
CA VAL A 50 0.83 1.15 -5.46
C VAL A 50 -0.25 1.17 -4.37
N TYR A 51 -0.40 0.04 -3.67
CA TYR A 51 -1.22 -0.03 -2.47
C TYR A 51 -0.54 0.73 -1.33
N ASN A 52 -1.31 1.10 -0.31
CA ASN A 52 -0.78 1.85 0.83
C ASN A 52 -1.27 1.28 2.17
N GLY A 53 -0.64 1.74 3.26
CA GLY A 53 -1.00 1.35 4.61
C GLY A 53 -0.90 -0.15 4.86
N GLY A 54 -1.83 -0.69 5.66
CA GLY A 54 -1.86 -2.12 5.99
C GLY A 54 -2.04 -3.06 4.80
N ASN A 55 -2.60 -2.59 3.68
CA ASN A 55 -2.71 -3.40 2.48
C ASN A 55 -1.35 -3.78 1.89
N VAL A 56 -0.37 -2.88 1.94
CA VAL A 56 1.01 -3.18 1.48
C VAL A 56 1.57 -4.36 2.24
N LEU A 57 1.55 -4.27 3.57
CA LEU A 57 2.11 -5.31 4.44
C LEU A 57 1.41 -6.66 4.21
N MET A 58 0.07 -6.64 4.16
CA MET A 58 -0.71 -7.86 3.98
C MET A 58 -0.50 -8.49 2.60
N LEU A 59 -0.44 -7.68 1.54
CA LEU A 59 -0.20 -8.19 0.20
C LEU A 59 1.23 -8.70 0.00
N LEU A 60 2.24 -8.10 0.67
CA LEU A 60 3.60 -8.65 0.71
C LEU A 60 3.61 -10.04 1.37
N PHE A 61 3.01 -10.17 2.55
CA PHE A 61 2.91 -11.45 3.24
C PHE A 61 2.13 -12.49 2.42
N TYR A 62 1.06 -12.06 1.77
CA TYR A 62 0.27 -12.96 0.91
C TYR A 62 1.06 -13.41 -0.33
N THR A 63 1.83 -12.50 -0.95
CA THR A 63 2.73 -12.81 -2.06
C THR A 63 3.74 -13.87 -1.66
N GLU A 64 4.39 -13.68 -0.53
CA GLU A 64 5.39 -14.61 0.00
C GLU A 64 4.77 -15.96 0.37
N PHE A 65 3.67 -15.95 1.13
CA PHE A 65 2.98 -17.15 1.58
C PHE A 65 2.50 -18.01 0.43
N MET A 66 1.96 -17.40 -0.62
CA MET A 66 1.48 -18.07 -1.82
C MET A 66 2.60 -18.34 -2.84
N LYS A 67 3.83 -17.88 -2.58
CA LYS A 67 5.00 -17.99 -3.47
C LYS A 67 4.75 -17.38 -4.85
N PHE A 68 4.03 -16.25 -4.90
CA PHE A 68 3.84 -15.53 -6.15
C PHE A 68 5.13 -14.87 -6.60
N THR A 69 5.34 -14.81 -7.91
CA THR A 69 6.53 -14.23 -8.53
C THR A 69 6.52 -12.70 -8.46
N LEU A 70 5.32 -12.10 -8.61
CA LEU A 70 5.16 -10.65 -8.68
C LEU A 70 4.12 -10.15 -7.67
N PRO A 71 4.38 -9.05 -6.95
CA PRO A 71 3.38 -8.42 -6.09
C PRO A 71 2.41 -7.53 -6.88
N VAL A 72 1.86 -8.06 -7.97
CA VAL A 72 0.90 -7.37 -8.83
C VAL A 72 -0.48 -8.00 -8.66
N PHE A 73 -1.45 -7.16 -8.39
CA PHE A 73 -2.81 -7.59 -8.06
C PHE A 73 -3.85 -6.93 -8.94
N LEU A 74 -4.96 -7.60 -9.16
CA LEU A 74 -6.08 -7.11 -9.94
C LEU A 74 -7.41 -7.61 -9.38
N THR A 75 -8.44 -6.80 -9.56
CA THR A 75 -9.81 -7.23 -9.28
C THR A 75 -10.33 -8.10 -10.44
N PHE A 76 -11.40 -8.84 -10.19
CA PHE A 76 -12.05 -9.63 -11.24
C PHE A 76 -12.52 -8.79 -12.43
N ASN A 77 -12.96 -7.54 -12.18
CA ASN A 77 -13.34 -6.63 -13.25
C ASN A 77 -12.12 -6.18 -14.07
N GLN A 78 -11.00 -5.86 -13.39
CA GLN A 78 -9.75 -5.54 -14.07
C GLN A 78 -9.23 -6.73 -14.90
N ALA A 79 -9.37 -7.96 -14.41
CA ALA A 79 -9.04 -9.14 -15.19
C ALA A 79 -9.86 -9.21 -16.49
N LYS A 80 -11.17 -8.97 -16.41
CA LYS A 80 -12.04 -8.91 -17.59
C LYS A 80 -11.67 -7.80 -18.57
N GLU A 81 -11.36 -6.61 -18.05
CA GLU A 81 -10.93 -5.46 -18.89
C GLU A 81 -9.63 -5.73 -19.65
N GLU A 82 -8.72 -6.50 -19.05
CA GLU A 82 -7.45 -6.92 -19.66
C GLU A 82 -7.61 -8.25 -20.45
N ASP A 83 -8.85 -8.72 -20.62
CA ASP A 83 -9.18 -10.00 -21.29
C ASP A 83 -8.44 -11.20 -20.67
N LEU A 84 -8.34 -11.23 -19.33
CA LEU A 84 -7.69 -12.27 -18.56
C LEU A 84 -8.68 -13.20 -17.89
N SER A 85 -8.30 -14.45 -17.80
CA SER A 85 -9.04 -15.48 -17.09
C SER A 85 -8.36 -15.80 -15.75
N VAL A 86 -9.12 -15.73 -14.67
CA VAL A 86 -8.64 -16.17 -13.35
C VAL A 86 -8.67 -17.69 -13.29
N CYS A 87 -7.59 -18.31 -12.84
CA CYS A 87 -7.45 -19.75 -12.73
C CYS A 87 -8.54 -20.37 -11.83
N LYS A 88 -9.06 -21.52 -12.23
CA LYS A 88 -10.06 -22.23 -11.43
C LYS A 88 -9.48 -22.61 -10.06
N GLY A 89 -10.20 -22.27 -8.99
CA GLY A 89 -9.76 -22.51 -7.62
C GLY A 89 -8.83 -21.46 -7.03
N ALA A 90 -8.49 -20.39 -7.78
CA ALA A 90 -7.73 -19.26 -7.25
C ALA A 90 -8.48 -18.60 -6.08
N ARG A 91 -7.74 -18.29 -5.02
CA ARG A 91 -8.28 -17.60 -3.84
C ARG A 91 -7.94 -16.13 -3.90
N SER A 92 -8.96 -15.29 -3.79
CA SER A 92 -8.77 -13.85 -3.70
C SER A 92 -8.33 -13.43 -2.31
N PHE A 93 -7.69 -12.28 -2.21
CA PHE A 93 -7.36 -11.64 -0.94
C PHE A 93 -8.08 -10.30 -0.82
N PRO A 94 -8.66 -9.95 0.34
CA PRO A 94 -9.35 -8.69 0.53
C PRO A 94 -8.35 -7.54 0.72
N VAL A 95 -8.61 -6.42 0.06
CA VAL A 95 -7.95 -5.14 0.31
C VAL A 95 -9.01 -4.12 0.70
N TYR A 96 -8.67 -3.22 1.59
CA TYR A 96 -9.63 -2.27 2.14
C TYR A 96 -9.20 -0.83 1.86
N TYR A 97 -10.19 0.06 1.86
CA TYR A 97 -9.96 1.48 1.77
C TYR A 97 -10.95 2.26 2.64
N TRP A 98 -10.48 3.36 3.15
CA TRP A 98 -11.29 4.29 3.91
C TRP A 98 -11.78 5.41 3.00
N PHE A 99 -13.03 5.78 3.18
CA PHE A 99 -13.61 6.94 2.53
C PHE A 99 -14.49 7.69 3.53
N LYS A 100 -14.72 8.96 3.23
CA LYS A 100 -15.56 9.81 4.07
C LYS A 100 -16.92 9.96 3.41
N PHE A 101 -17.96 9.54 4.13
CA PHE A 101 -19.33 9.69 3.73
C PHE A 101 -19.88 10.97 4.38
N VAL A 102 -20.35 11.93 3.58
CA VAL A 102 -20.80 13.23 4.05
C VAL A 102 -22.30 13.33 3.88
N VAL A 103 -23.01 13.60 4.98
CA VAL A 103 -24.47 13.64 5.03
C VAL A 103 -24.92 14.95 5.65
N HIS A 104 -25.83 15.62 5.02
CA HIS A 104 -26.50 16.79 5.62
C HIS A 104 -27.36 16.37 6.81
N LYS A 105 -27.24 17.06 7.93
CA LYS A 105 -27.86 16.67 9.22
C LYS A 105 -29.39 16.62 9.15
N GLU A 106 -30.01 17.57 8.46
CA GLU A 106 -31.47 17.67 8.36
C GLU A 106 -32.01 16.93 7.13
N THR A 107 -31.54 17.31 5.94
CA THR A 107 -32.12 16.81 4.68
C THR A 107 -31.71 15.38 4.34
N LYS A 108 -30.71 14.82 5.05
CA LYS A 108 -30.11 13.49 4.80
C LYS A 108 -29.50 13.34 3.39
N LYS A 109 -29.41 14.41 2.61
CA LYS A 109 -28.74 14.40 1.33
C LYS A 109 -27.23 14.15 1.52
N THR A 110 -26.65 13.42 0.59
CA THR A 110 -25.22 13.11 0.59
C THR A 110 -24.50 13.93 -0.46
N ILE A 111 -23.29 14.36 -0.15
CA ILE A 111 -22.39 15.00 -1.08
C ILE A 111 -21.02 14.32 -1.05
N LYS A 112 -20.19 14.53 -2.09
CA LYS A 112 -18.82 14.04 -2.09
C LYS A 112 -17.97 14.82 -1.09
N TYR A 113 -16.95 14.15 -0.53
CA TYR A 113 -16.07 14.80 0.44
C TYR A 113 -15.30 15.97 -0.16
N GLU A 114 -14.96 15.91 -1.44
CA GLU A 114 -14.31 16.98 -2.19
C GLU A 114 -15.19 18.22 -2.32
N GLU A 115 -16.51 18.02 -2.48
CA GLU A 115 -17.50 19.10 -2.53
C GLU A 115 -17.66 19.73 -1.13
N TYR A 116 -17.78 18.89 -0.09
CA TYR A 116 -17.84 19.34 1.30
C TYR A 116 -16.63 20.22 1.69
N ARG A 117 -15.41 19.84 1.28
CA ARG A 117 -14.21 20.62 1.58
C ARG A 117 -14.19 22.02 0.97
N LYS A 118 -14.95 22.24 -0.09
CA LYS A 118 -15.07 23.53 -0.78
C LYS A 118 -16.14 24.44 -0.18
N LEU A 119 -16.99 23.92 0.70
CA LEU A 119 -18.04 24.68 1.36
C LEU A 119 -17.42 25.65 2.41
N PRO A 120 -18.03 26.82 2.62
CA PRO A 120 -17.68 27.70 3.74
C PRO A 120 -17.84 26.96 5.08
N ALA A 121 -17.03 27.34 6.08
CA ALA A 121 -17.05 26.72 7.41
C ALA A 121 -18.45 26.68 8.04
N THR A 122 -19.21 27.76 7.87
CA THR A 122 -20.61 27.89 8.35
C THR A 122 -21.56 26.86 7.70
N GLU A 123 -21.34 26.54 6.44
CA GLU A 123 -22.13 25.51 5.75
C GLU A 123 -21.67 24.10 6.11
N GLN A 124 -20.38 23.90 6.34
CA GLN A 124 -19.83 22.62 6.77
C GLN A 124 -20.45 22.14 8.08
N GLU A 125 -20.83 23.04 8.98
CA GLU A 125 -21.50 22.72 10.24
C GLU A 125 -22.85 21.99 10.05
N ASN A 126 -23.50 22.14 8.91
CA ASN A 126 -24.75 21.46 8.58
C ASN A 126 -24.56 20.00 8.14
N TYR A 127 -23.32 19.57 8.00
CA TYR A 127 -23.01 18.22 7.56
C TYR A 127 -22.37 17.39 8.66
N ARG A 128 -22.54 16.09 8.55
CA ARG A 128 -21.84 15.09 9.35
C ARG A 128 -20.90 14.28 8.44
N VAL A 129 -19.63 14.27 8.77
CA VAL A 129 -18.63 13.44 8.09
C VAL A 129 -18.51 12.11 8.84
N ILE A 130 -18.76 11.02 8.14
CA ILE A 130 -18.74 9.67 8.71
C ILE A 130 -17.65 8.88 7.99
N PRO A 131 -16.55 8.50 8.66
CA PRO A 131 -15.57 7.61 8.08
C PRO A 131 -16.18 6.22 7.89
N GLN A 132 -16.03 5.66 6.70
CA GLN A 132 -16.47 4.31 6.38
C GLN A 132 -15.35 3.53 5.72
N MET A 133 -15.33 2.23 5.97
CA MET A 133 -14.41 1.30 5.35
C MET A 133 -15.17 0.40 4.39
N LYS A 134 -14.60 0.22 3.21
CA LYS A 134 -15.02 -0.79 2.23
C LYS A 134 -13.86 -1.71 1.92
N TYR A 135 -14.16 -2.91 1.45
CA TYR A 135 -13.18 -3.84 0.92
C TYR A 135 -13.60 -4.34 -0.45
N TYR A 136 -12.64 -4.79 -1.19
CA TYR A 136 -12.83 -5.54 -2.44
C TYR A 136 -11.78 -6.64 -2.54
N ASN A 137 -12.08 -7.66 -3.31
CA ASN A 137 -11.20 -8.81 -3.45
C ASN A 137 -10.28 -8.62 -4.66
N VAL A 138 -9.02 -8.98 -4.48
CA VAL A 138 -8.01 -8.98 -5.52
C VAL A 138 -7.43 -10.39 -5.70
N PHE A 139 -6.98 -10.67 -6.90
CA PHE A 139 -6.20 -11.85 -7.27
C PHE A 139 -4.79 -11.40 -7.60
N ASN A 140 -3.81 -12.25 -7.39
CA ASN A 140 -2.48 -12.00 -7.90
C ASN A 140 -2.44 -12.29 -9.41
N ILE A 141 -1.57 -11.61 -10.15
CA ILE A 141 -1.41 -11.79 -11.60
C ILE A 141 -1.01 -13.23 -11.94
N ASP A 142 -0.25 -13.92 -11.07
CA ASP A 142 0.14 -15.33 -11.23
C ASP A 142 -1.04 -16.31 -11.09
N GLN A 143 -2.18 -15.82 -10.59
CA GLN A 143 -3.43 -16.59 -10.54
C GLN A 143 -4.28 -16.41 -11.80
N THR A 144 -3.71 -15.85 -12.85
CA THR A 144 -4.37 -15.62 -14.14
C THR A 144 -3.56 -16.22 -15.28
N ASP A 145 -4.13 -16.23 -16.47
CA ASP A 145 -3.45 -16.61 -17.72
C ASP A 145 -2.51 -15.54 -18.29
N PHE A 146 -2.20 -14.49 -17.50
CA PHE A 146 -1.42 -13.32 -17.93
C PHE A 146 -0.05 -13.69 -18.48
N ALA A 147 0.71 -14.54 -17.78
CA ALA A 147 2.06 -14.94 -18.19
C ALA A 147 2.07 -15.64 -19.54
N GLY A 148 1.05 -16.46 -19.83
CA GLY A 148 0.90 -17.13 -21.13
C GLY A 148 0.43 -16.19 -22.25
N LYS A 149 -0.46 -15.24 -21.90
CA LYS A 149 -1.08 -14.34 -22.86
C LYS A 149 -0.20 -13.12 -23.22
N TYR A 150 0.55 -12.64 -22.23
CA TYR A 150 1.42 -11.45 -22.36
C TYR A 150 2.84 -11.73 -21.82
N PRO A 151 3.58 -12.70 -22.39
CA PRO A 151 4.86 -13.15 -21.84
C PRO A 151 5.91 -12.04 -21.78
N GLU A 152 5.99 -11.20 -22.79
CA GLU A 152 6.94 -10.08 -22.81
C GLU A 152 6.64 -9.03 -21.72
N ARG A 153 5.35 -8.73 -21.51
CA ARG A 153 4.91 -7.80 -20.46
C ARG A 153 5.19 -8.37 -19.07
N TYR A 154 4.97 -9.69 -18.89
CA TYR A 154 5.26 -10.38 -17.66
C TYR A 154 6.74 -10.40 -17.32
N GLU A 155 7.61 -10.73 -18.29
CA GLU A 155 9.06 -10.71 -18.12
C GLU A 155 9.60 -9.28 -17.86
N ARG A 156 9.02 -8.25 -18.47
CA ARG A 156 9.34 -6.86 -18.17
C ARG A 156 8.99 -6.50 -16.73
N MET A 157 7.83 -6.95 -16.26
CA MET A 157 7.43 -6.74 -14.86
C MET A 157 8.33 -7.46 -13.86
N LYS A 158 8.87 -8.64 -14.21
CA LYS A 158 9.84 -9.39 -13.38
C LYS A 158 11.20 -8.69 -13.30
N LYS A 159 11.67 -8.15 -14.41
CA LYS A 159 12.94 -7.42 -14.43
C LYS A 159 12.89 -6.20 -13.51
N GLY A 160 11.69 -5.81 -13.06
CA GLY A 160 11.45 -4.60 -12.31
C GLY A 160 11.75 -3.37 -13.20
N GLU A 161 11.12 -2.25 -12.94
CA GLU A 161 11.86 -1.01 -13.09
C GLU A 161 12.98 -1.16 -12.07
N GLN A 162 14.22 -1.30 -12.52
CA GLN A 162 15.36 -1.22 -11.64
C GLN A 162 15.08 0.03 -10.79
N PRO A 163 15.08 -0.05 -9.46
CA PRO A 163 15.04 1.17 -8.69
C PRO A 163 16.15 2.02 -9.32
N GLU A 164 15.79 3.22 -9.79
CA GLU A 164 16.79 4.17 -10.25
C GLU A 164 17.92 4.07 -9.27
N ASP A 165 19.14 3.94 -9.76
CA ASP A 165 20.29 3.73 -8.91
C ASP A 165 20.42 4.94 -7.99
N TYR A 166 19.85 4.83 -6.81
CA TYR A 166 19.88 5.85 -5.77
C TYR A 166 21.24 5.86 -5.04
N SER A 167 22.28 5.30 -5.69
CA SER A 167 23.65 5.27 -5.15
C SER A 167 24.17 6.67 -4.81
N ASP A 168 23.68 7.71 -5.49
CA ASP A 168 24.05 9.10 -5.21
C ASP A 168 23.17 9.80 -4.17
N GLY A 169 22.38 9.02 -3.42
CA GLY A 169 21.44 9.56 -2.46
C GLY A 169 20.23 10.18 -3.17
N MET A 170 19.06 9.71 -2.84
CA MET A 170 17.82 10.26 -3.39
C MET A 170 17.63 11.69 -2.86
N ILE A 171 18.18 12.65 -3.58
CA ILE A 171 17.84 14.05 -3.39
C ILE A 171 16.54 14.23 -4.17
N TYR A 172 15.42 14.13 -3.47
CA TYR A 172 14.20 14.73 -3.99
C TYR A 172 14.48 16.24 -4.05
N GLU A 173 14.52 16.84 -5.23
CA GLU A 173 14.62 18.30 -5.39
C GLU A 173 13.66 19.04 -4.45
N ALA A 174 12.45 18.51 -4.28
CA ALA A 174 11.46 19.01 -3.32
C ALA A 174 11.89 18.91 -1.84
N LEU A 175 12.72 17.91 -1.46
CA LEU A 175 13.28 17.82 -0.11
C LEU A 175 14.47 18.74 0.07
N ASP A 176 15.28 18.94 -0.95
CA ASP A 176 16.36 19.92 -0.95
C ASP A 176 15.80 21.33 -0.82
N GLU A 177 14.76 21.70 -1.56
CA GLU A 177 14.05 22.96 -1.38
C GLU A 177 13.48 23.11 0.04
N LEU A 178 12.85 22.06 0.60
CA LEU A 178 12.33 22.09 1.97
C LEU A 178 13.43 22.23 3.01
N VAL A 179 14.55 21.56 2.84
CA VAL A 179 15.69 21.62 3.76
C VAL A 179 16.41 22.97 3.68
N TYR A 180 16.60 23.50 2.48
CA TYR A 180 17.30 24.78 2.29
C TYR A 180 16.42 26.03 2.49
N LEU A 181 15.17 25.99 2.05
CA LEU A 181 14.28 27.17 2.13
C LEU A 181 13.63 27.36 3.49
N GLN A 182 13.52 26.32 4.32
CA GLN A 182 12.84 26.40 5.62
C GLN A 182 13.78 26.43 6.82
N ASN A 183 15.09 26.71 6.66
CA ASN A 183 16.04 26.67 7.76
C ASN A 183 15.89 25.38 8.60
N TRP A 184 16.08 24.23 7.97
CA TRP A 184 16.00 22.96 8.66
C TRP A 184 17.04 22.88 9.78
N TYR A 185 16.58 22.92 11.02
CA TYR A 185 17.46 23.01 12.19
C TYR A 185 18.08 21.68 12.62
N CYS A 186 17.51 20.56 12.17
CA CYS A 186 17.96 19.24 12.55
C CYS A 186 19.01 18.71 11.56
N PRO A 187 20.30 18.60 11.93
CA PRO A 187 21.34 18.10 11.04
C PRO A 187 21.08 16.65 10.63
N ILE A 188 21.28 16.36 9.35
CA ILE A 188 21.24 14.98 8.82
C ILE A 188 22.68 14.48 8.71
N LYS A 189 23.01 13.39 9.41
CA LYS A 189 24.30 12.72 9.34
C LYS A 189 24.20 11.41 8.60
N VAL A 190 24.97 11.24 7.55
CA VAL A 190 25.12 9.98 6.86
C VAL A 190 26.25 9.19 7.53
N GLN A 191 25.96 8.04 8.08
CA GLN A 191 26.97 7.19 8.74
C GLN A 191 26.65 5.71 8.56
N TYR A 192 27.65 4.87 8.81
CA TYR A 192 27.47 3.43 8.80
C TYR A 192 26.47 3.03 9.89
N SER A 193 25.27 2.63 9.48
CA SER A 193 24.19 2.22 10.37
C SER A 193 23.24 1.30 9.62
N ASP A 194 22.65 0.34 10.30
CA ASP A 194 21.63 -0.56 9.73
C ASP A 194 20.23 0.07 9.71
N SER A 195 20.08 1.26 10.27
CA SER A 195 18.77 1.91 10.39
C SER A 195 18.89 3.43 10.37
N ALA A 196 17.87 4.09 9.83
CA ALA A 196 17.67 5.51 9.99
C ALA A 196 16.99 5.77 11.33
N TYR A 197 17.47 6.76 12.09
CA TYR A 197 16.85 7.16 13.35
C TYR A 197 17.10 8.63 13.68
N TYR A 198 16.26 9.18 14.54
CA TYR A 198 16.46 10.49 15.15
C TYR A 198 17.10 10.31 16.54
N SER A 199 18.15 11.09 16.82
CA SER A 199 18.82 11.12 18.11
C SER A 199 18.37 12.35 18.90
N PRO A 200 17.48 12.22 19.91
CA PRO A 200 17.01 13.36 20.69
C PRO A 200 18.11 14.06 21.51
N SER A 201 19.12 13.30 21.96
CA SER A 201 20.21 13.82 22.80
C SER A 201 21.16 14.75 22.06
N SER A 202 21.27 14.61 20.76
CA SER A 202 22.17 15.37 19.89
C SER A 202 21.45 16.09 18.75
N ASP A 203 20.13 16.05 18.77
CA ASP A 203 19.21 16.72 17.84
C ASP A 203 19.65 16.55 16.38
N HIS A 204 19.83 15.30 15.94
CA HIS A 204 20.15 15.01 14.55
C HIS A 204 19.49 13.72 14.06
N ILE A 205 19.31 13.65 12.74
CA ILE A 205 18.86 12.45 12.03
C ILE A 205 20.09 11.70 11.53
N VAL A 206 20.11 10.39 11.77
CA VAL A 206 21.11 9.49 11.19
C VAL A 206 20.46 8.77 10.00
N CYS A 207 21.10 8.88 8.84
CA CYS A 207 20.77 8.11 7.66
C CYS A 207 21.83 7.05 7.41
N PRO A 208 21.44 5.79 7.11
CA PRO A 208 22.40 4.77 6.77
C PRO A 208 23.12 5.11 5.46
N GLN A 209 24.41 4.92 5.45
CA GLN A 209 25.19 4.89 4.22
C GLN A 209 24.92 3.55 3.54
N ARG A 210 24.47 3.56 2.31
CA ARG A 210 24.30 2.35 1.49
C ARG A 210 25.62 1.88 0.91
#